data_b6a796d3a9786ce0df9855b3bcbf7060
#
_entry.id   b6a796d3a9786ce0df9855b3bcbf7060
#
_cell.length_a   1.000
_cell.length_b   1.000
_cell.length_c   1.000
_cell.angle_alpha   90.00
_cell.angle_beta   90.00
_cell.angle_gamma   90.00
#
_symmetry.space_group_name_H-M   'P 1'
#
loop_
_entity.id
_entity.type
_entity.pdbx_description
1 polymer ?
#
loop_
_entity_poly.entity_id
_entity_poly.type
_entity_poly.pdbx_seq_one_letter_code
_entity_poly.pdbx_strand_id
1 'polypeptide(L)'
;MKIQLETFPVTRIAYVRQTGPYGPGNSKAMEALKEWAQAHRLLTGSAILFGIPQDNPDTTLPEHCRYDACISVPENAQADKSINYGEIPGGTYAIVTIQHTAEAVQKAWTEILPSLYGSGHLLDYQRPVMERYTGDMISNHLCQLCFPVH
;
A
#
# COMPACT_ATOMS: atom_id res chain seq x y z
N MET A 1 7.40 18.38 6.55
CA MET A 1 6.56 17.22 6.12
C MET A 1 5.28 17.22 6.94
N LYS A 2 4.15 17.23 6.27
CA LYS A 2 2.85 17.25 6.95
C LYS A 2 2.34 15.83 7.15
N ILE A 3 2.14 15.45 8.40
CA ILE A 3 1.64 14.14 8.79
C ILE A 3 0.19 14.29 9.25
N GLN A 4 -0.69 13.43 8.73
CA GLN A 4 -2.09 13.35 9.18
C GLN A 4 -2.31 11.98 9.80
N LEU A 5 -3.06 11.94 10.91
CA LEU A 5 -3.48 10.68 11.49
C LEU A 5 -4.86 10.30 10.97
N GLU A 6 -4.99 9.04 10.58
CA GLU A 6 -6.26 8.51 10.08
C GLU A 6 -6.49 7.12 10.67
N THR A 7 -7.71 6.84 11.10
CA THR A 7 -8.08 5.50 11.57
C THR A 7 -8.78 4.76 10.44
N PHE A 8 -8.20 3.62 10.05
CA PHE A 8 -8.76 2.78 8.99
C PHE A 8 -9.62 1.68 9.59
N PRO A 9 -10.75 1.34 8.96
CA PRO A 9 -11.42 0.08 9.27
C PRO A 9 -10.63 -1.08 8.67
N VAL A 10 -10.87 -2.29 9.18
CA VAL A 10 -10.42 -3.49 8.48
C VAL A 10 -11.02 -3.48 7.08
N THR A 11 -10.18 -3.61 6.06
CA THR A 11 -10.60 -3.43 4.66
C THR A 11 -10.32 -4.70 3.87
N ARG A 12 -11.37 -5.27 3.28
CA ARG A 12 -11.22 -6.44 2.41
C ARG A 12 -10.56 -6.01 1.09
N ILE A 13 -9.60 -6.81 0.64
CA ILE A 13 -8.86 -6.56 -0.60
C ILE A 13 -8.79 -7.81 -1.46
N ALA A 14 -8.65 -7.57 -2.77
CA ALA A 14 -8.13 -8.55 -3.71
C ALA A 14 -6.70 -8.14 -4.04
N TYR A 15 -5.79 -9.11 -4.24
CA TYR A 15 -4.40 -8.75 -4.49
C TYR A 15 -3.67 -9.74 -5.39
N VAL A 16 -2.63 -9.21 -6.04
CA VAL A 16 -1.65 -9.97 -6.82
C VAL A 16 -0.32 -9.87 -6.08
N ARG A 17 0.28 -11.02 -5.76
CA ARG A 17 1.57 -11.07 -5.08
C ARG A 17 2.70 -11.28 -6.08
N GLN A 18 3.70 -10.41 -5.98
CA GLN A 18 4.99 -10.55 -6.66
C GLN A 18 6.02 -10.98 -5.64
N THR A 19 6.70 -12.10 -5.89
CA THR A 19 7.84 -12.54 -5.08
C THR A 19 9.10 -12.41 -5.89
N GLY A 20 10.07 -11.67 -5.35
CA GLY A 20 11.33 -11.37 -6.01
C GLY A 20 11.84 -9.99 -5.64
N PRO A 21 12.95 -9.53 -6.24
CA PRO A 21 13.49 -8.22 -5.92
C PRO A 21 12.47 -7.10 -6.16
N TYR A 22 12.42 -6.14 -5.22
CA TYR A 22 11.58 -4.97 -5.39
C TYR A 22 12.09 -4.10 -6.55
N GLY A 23 11.16 -3.55 -7.32
CA GLY A 23 11.48 -2.74 -8.50
C GLY A 23 10.49 -2.99 -9.62
N PRO A 24 10.96 -3.30 -10.85
CA PRO A 24 10.06 -3.46 -12.01
C PRO A 24 8.96 -4.53 -11.83
N GLY A 25 9.22 -5.58 -11.06
CA GLY A 25 8.23 -6.60 -10.75
C GLY A 25 7.01 -6.05 -10.01
N ASN A 26 7.20 -5.02 -9.18
CA ASN A 26 6.12 -4.37 -8.44
C ASN A 26 5.14 -3.70 -9.41
N SER A 27 5.64 -3.01 -10.42
CA SER A 27 4.80 -2.39 -11.45
C SER A 27 4.01 -3.42 -12.25
N LYS A 28 4.62 -4.56 -12.57
CA LYS A 28 3.94 -5.64 -13.28
C LYS A 28 2.79 -6.22 -12.45
N ALA A 29 3.00 -6.41 -11.15
CA ALA A 29 1.95 -6.87 -10.25
C ALA A 29 0.78 -5.89 -10.20
N MET A 30 1.08 -4.59 -10.12
CA MET A 30 0.06 -3.57 -10.09
C MET A 30 -0.72 -3.49 -11.42
N GLU A 31 -0.04 -3.63 -12.56
CA GLU A 31 -0.70 -3.68 -13.86
C GLU A 31 -1.64 -4.89 -13.97
N ALA A 32 -1.17 -6.06 -13.54
CA ALA A 32 -1.99 -7.27 -13.54
C ALA A 32 -3.23 -7.13 -12.66
N LEU A 33 -3.06 -6.52 -11.48
CA LEU A 33 -4.18 -6.24 -10.59
C LEU A 33 -5.21 -5.31 -11.23
N LYS A 34 -4.74 -4.23 -11.85
CA LYS A 34 -5.63 -3.27 -12.51
C LYS A 34 -6.40 -3.88 -13.67
N GLU A 35 -5.76 -4.73 -14.47
CA GLU A 35 -6.42 -5.46 -15.55
C GLU A 35 -7.52 -6.37 -15.02
N TRP A 36 -7.23 -7.11 -13.96
CA TRP A 36 -8.24 -7.96 -13.31
C TRP A 36 -9.38 -7.13 -12.76
N ALA A 37 -9.09 -6.04 -12.05
CA ALA A 37 -10.09 -5.17 -11.45
C ALA A 37 -10.98 -4.52 -12.51
N GLN A 38 -10.41 -4.11 -13.63
CA GLN A 38 -11.17 -3.53 -14.73
C GLN A 38 -12.12 -4.55 -15.36
N ALA A 39 -11.64 -5.77 -15.57
CA ALA A 39 -12.46 -6.84 -16.13
C ALA A 39 -13.64 -7.21 -15.21
N HIS A 40 -13.46 -7.04 -13.89
CA HIS A 40 -14.50 -7.31 -12.89
C HIS A 40 -15.27 -6.07 -12.46
N ARG A 41 -15.08 -4.95 -13.15
CA ARG A 41 -15.77 -3.65 -12.91
C ARG A 41 -15.56 -3.12 -11.49
N LEU A 42 -14.40 -3.40 -10.89
CA LEU A 42 -14.05 -2.94 -9.55
C LEU A 42 -13.18 -1.68 -9.57
N LEU A 43 -12.59 -1.34 -10.71
CA LEU A 43 -11.75 -0.14 -10.84
C LEU A 43 -12.65 1.09 -11.08
N THR A 44 -13.32 1.52 -10.02
CA THR A 44 -14.25 2.65 -10.03
C THR A 44 -13.62 3.87 -9.37
N GLY A 45 -14.32 5.02 -9.40
CA GLY A 45 -13.86 6.23 -8.73
C GLY A 45 -13.72 6.12 -7.22
N SER A 46 -14.40 5.15 -6.59
CA SER A 46 -14.33 4.90 -5.15
C SER A 46 -13.32 3.81 -4.78
N ALA A 47 -12.70 3.16 -5.76
CA ALA A 47 -11.72 2.13 -5.51
C ALA A 47 -10.43 2.71 -4.92
N ILE A 48 -9.86 2.00 -3.96
CA ILE A 48 -8.59 2.37 -3.34
C ILE A 48 -7.57 1.28 -3.69
N LEU A 49 -6.43 1.70 -4.22
CA LEU A 49 -5.32 0.81 -4.54
C LEU A 49 -4.27 0.91 -3.44
N PHE A 50 -3.67 -0.23 -3.10
CA PHE A 50 -2.57 -0.29 -2.14
C PHE A 50 -1.40 -1.04 -2.73
N GLY A 51 -0.19 -0.59 -2.39
CA GLY A 51 1.03 -1.34 -2.64
C GLY A 51 1.67 -1.67 -1.30
N ILE A 52 1.89 -2.95 -1.03
CA ILE A 52 2.35 -3.39 0.30
C ILE A 52 3.61 -4.24 0.15
N PRO A 53 4.80 -3.66 0.41
CA PRO A 53 6.00 -4.47 0.57
C PRO A 53 5.91 -5.20 1.92
N GLN A 54 5.88 -6.52 1.88
CA GLN A 54 5.66 -7.36 3.06
C GLN A 54 6.94 -7.65 3.83
N ASP A 55 8.10 -7.45 3.22
CA ASP A 55 9.37 -7.85 3.79
C ASP A 55 10.36 -6.68 3.79
N ASN A 56 11.25 -6.68 4.78
CA ASN A 56 12.33 -5.69 4.84
C ASN A 56 13.45 -6.14 3.88
N PRO A 57 13.76 -5.37 2.83
CA PRO A 57 14.80 -5.77 1.85
C PRO A 57 16.20 -5.81 2.44
N ASP A 58 16.44 -5.14 3.57
CA ASP A 58 17.74 -5.16 4.24
C ASP A 58 17.99 -6.47 4.98
N THR A 59 16.94 -7.20 5.35
CA THR A 59 17.03 -8.43 6.14
C THR A 59 16.46 -9.66 5.44
N THR A 60 15.88 -9.48 4.24
CA THR A 60 15.27 -10.55 3.46
C THR A 60 16.02 -10.70 2.15
N LEU A 61 16.32 -11.95 1.75
CA LEU A 61 16.94 -12.20 0.45
C LEU A 61 16.03 -11.63 -0.67
N PRO A 62 16.61 -10.99 -1.70
CA PRO A 62 15.81 -10.37 -2.76
C PRO A 62 14.81 -11.32 -3.43
N GLU A 63 15.20 -12.58 -3.65
CA GLU A 63 14.32 -13.59 -4.25
C GLU A 63 13.15 -14.01 -3.35
N HIS A 64 13.17 -13.65 -2.07
CA HIS A 64 12.10 -13.95 -1.11
C HIS A 64 11.26 -12.74 -0.75
N CYS A 65 11.59 -11.54 -1.23
CA CYS A 65 10.81 -10.35 -0.95
C CYS A 65 9.46 -10.42 -1.64
N ARG A 66 8.40 -10.09 -0.90
CA ARG A 66 7.03 -10.14 -1.39
C ARG A 66 6.45 -8.73 -1.47
N TYR A 67 5.78 -8.44 -2.56
CA TYR A 67 5.04 -7.20 -2.76
C TYR A 67 3.62 -7.55 -3.19
N ASP A 68 2.64 -6.98 -2.51
CA ASP A 68 1.23 -7.19 -2.81
C ASP A 68 0.64 -5.93 -3.43
N ALA A 69 0.14 -6.05 -4.66
CA ALA A 69 -0.66 -5.03 -5.33
C ALA A 69 -2.13 -5.32 -5.03
N CYS A 70 -2.81 -4.36 -4.40
CA CYS A 70 -4.12 -4.59 -3.79
C CYS A 70 -5.16 -3.59 -4.27
N ILE A 71 -6.41 -4.02 -4.28
CA ILE A 71 -7.56 -3.14 -4.48
C ILE A 71 -8.62 -3.46 -3.42
N SER A 72 -9.23 -2.41 -2.87
CA SER A 72 -10.36 -2.57 -1.97
C SER A 72 -11.55 -3.20 -2.69
N VAL A 73 -12.20 -4.17 -2.07
CA VAL A 73 -13.37 -4.84 -2.63
C VAL A 73 -14.51 -4.84 -1.62
N PRO A 74 -15.78 -4.88 -2.08
CA PRO A 74 -16.90 -4.99 -1.17
C PRO A 74 -16.81 -6.27 -0.32
N GLU A 75 -17.32 -6.21 0.91
CA GLU A 75 -17.33 -7.36 1.83
C GLU A 75 -18.07 -8.57 1.24
N ASN A 76 -19.06 -8.32 0.40
CA ASN A 76 -19.85 -9.36 -0.24
C ASN A 76 -19.29 -9.77 -1.62
N ALA A 77 -18.11 -9.32 -2.00
CA ALA A 77 -17.50 -9.72 -3.26
C ALA A 77 -17.32 -11.24 -3.29
N GLN A 78 -17.72 -11.86 -4.39
CA GLN A 78 -17.61 -13.30 -4.55
C GLN A 78 -16.16 -13.69 -4.82
N ALA A 79 -15.76 -14.82 -4.25
CA ALA A 79 -14.43 -15.35 -4.45
C ALA A 79 -14.23 -15.76 -5.92
N ASP A 80 -13.10 -15.33 -6.48
CA ASP A 80 -12.66 -15.67 -7.83
C ASP A 80 -11.30 -16.37 -7.70
N LYS A 81 -11.18 -17.55 -8.28
CA LYS A 81 -9.97 -18.36 -8.18
C LYS A 81 -8.77 -17.74 -8.89
N SER A 82 -8.99 -16.72 -9.73
CA SER A 82 -7.92 -16.08 -10.49
C SER A 82 -7.14 -15.04 -9.67
N ILE A 83 -7.58 -14.74 -8.45
CA ILE A 83 -6.95 -13.72 -7.61
C ILE A 83 -6.96 -14.15 -6.13
N ASN A 84 -6.08 -13.53 -5.35
CA ASN A 84 -6.02 -13.74 -3.91
C ASN A 84 -6.91 -12.72 -3.19
N TYR A 85 -7.46 -13.12 -2.05
CA TYR A 85 -8.24 -12.24 -1.18
C TYR A 85 -7.60 -12.16 0.19
N GLY A 86 -7.68 -11.00 0.81
CA GLY A 86 -7.14 -10.77 2.14
C GLY A 86 -7.77 -9.55 2.77
N GLU A 87 -7.12 -9.05 3.81
CA GLU A 87 -7.57 -7.89 4.55
C GLU A 87 -6.41 -6.97 4.88
N ILE A 88 -6.67 -5.66 4.86
CA ILE A 88 -5.77 -4.66 5.42
C ILE A 88 -6.16 -4.48 6.88
N PRO A 89 -5.20 -4.57 7.80
CA PRO A 89 -5.49 -4.37 9.22
C PRO A 89 -6.04 -2.99 9.50
N GLY A 90 -7.08 -2.93 10.33
CA GLY A 90 -7.58 -1.67 10.85
C GLY A 90 -6.65 -1.07 11.88
N GLY A 91 -6.87 0.19 12.22
CA GLY A 91 -6.11 0.90 13.24
C GLY A 91 -5.70 2.29 12.78
N THR A 92 -4.86 2.93 13.57
CA THR A 92 -4.40 4.28 13.29
C THR A 92 -3.13 4.25 12.45
N TYR A 93 -3.11 5.09 11.42
CA TYR A 93 -1.98 5.25 10.51
C TYR A 93 -1.59 6.72 10.43
N ALA A 94 -0.30 6.97 10.37
CA ALA A 94 0.23 8.29 10.05
C ALA A 94 0.38 8.37 8.53
N ILE A 95 -0.26 9.35 7.92
CA ILE A 95 -0.37 9.47 6.45
C ILE A 95 0.47 10.65 5.97
N VAL A 96 1.28 10.41 4.97
CA VAL A 96 2.07 11.44 4.29
C VAL A 96 1.73 11.39 2.81
N THR A 97 1.29 12.52 2.25
CA THR A 97 1.03 12.64 0.80
C THR A 97 2.29 13.18 0.13
N ILE A 98 2.77 12.46 -0.87
CA ILE A 98 4.00 12.80 -1.59
C ILE A 98 3.80 12.66 -3.10
N GLN A 99 4.74 13.19 -3.87
CA GLN A 99 4.79 12.91 -5.30
C GLN A 99 5.19 11.45 -5.51
N HIS A 100 4.59 10.82 -6.51
CA HIS A 100 4.85 9.41 -6.82
C HIS A 100 6.15 9.28 -7.63
N THR A 101 7.26 9.54 -6.97
CA THR A 101 8.61 9.39 -7.53
C THR A 101 9.49 8.63 -6.54
N ALA A 102 10.50 7.94 -7.05
CA ALA A 102 11.43 7.20 -6.20
C ALA A 102 12.13 8.13 -5.20
N GLU A 103 12.49 9.35 -5.64
CA GLU A 103 13.15 10.34 -4.78
C GLU A 103 12.25 10.78 -3.63
N ALA A 104 10.97 11.09 -3.91
CA ALA A 104 10.03 11.53 -2.90
C ALA A 104 9.75 10.42 -1.89
N VAL A 105 9.61 9.18 -2.34
CA VAL A 105 9.39 8.01 -1.47
C VAL A 105 10.60 7.84 -0.54
N GLN A 106 11.81 7.86 -1.08
CA GLN A 106 13.02 7.67 -0.28
C GLN A 106 13.21 8.80 0.73
N LYS A 107 12.96 10.05 0.32
CA LYS A 107 13.03 11.21 1.21
C LYS A 107 12.01 11.08 2.36
N ALA A 108 10.78 10.66 2.04
CA ALA A 108 9.74 10.46 3.05
C ALA A 108 10.15 9.40 4.07
N TRP A 109 10.69 8.28 3.62
CA TRP A 109 11.19 7.24 4.52
C TRP A 109 12.28 7.75 5.48
N THR A 110 13.17 8.59 4.98
CA THR A 110 14.25 9.17 5.79
C THR A 110 13.72 10.14 6.83
N GLU A 111 12.70 10.93 6.48
CA GLU A 111 12.18 12.01 7.33
C GLU A 111 11.08 11.59 8.29
N ILE A 112 10.31 10.52 7.94
CA ILE A 112 9.09 10.18 8.67
C ILE A 112 9.37 9.69 10.09
N LEU A 113 10.36 8.82 10.28
CA LEU A 113 10.63 8.24 11.59
C LEU A 113 10.99 9.28 12.65
N PRO A 114 11.95 10.21 12.39
CA PRO A 114 12.21 11.27 13.34
C PRO A 114 10.99 12.14 13.64
N SER A 115 10.16 12.42 12.62
CA SER A 115 8.94 13.22 12.79
C SER A 115 7.90 12.52 13.65
N LEU A 116 7.73 11.22 13.47
CA LEU A 116 6.79 10.42 14.28
C LEU A 116 7.25 10.36 15.74
N TYR A 117 8.51 10.05 15.98
CA TYR A 117 9.04 9.96 17.34
C TYR A 117 9.01 11.33 18.02
N GLY A 118 9.30 12.40 17.30
CA GLY A 118 9.22 13.77 17.81
C GLY A 118 7.81 14.18 18.19
N SER A 119 6.79 13.58 17.58
CA SER A 119 5.36 13.81 17.87
C SER A 119 4.79 12.82 18.88
N GLY A 120 5.60 11.92 19.43
CA GLY A 120 5.16 10.94 20.43
C GLY A 120 4.51 9.70 19.84
N HIS A 121 4.62 9.47 18.54
CA HIS A 121 4.07 8.28 17.88
C HIS A 121 5.14 7.22 17.67
N LEU A 122 4.79 5.97 17.93
CA LEU A 122 5.66 4.83 17.71
C LEU A 122 5.10 3.95 16.59
N LEU A 123 5.98 3.49 15.69
CA LEU A 123 5.59 2.54 14.66
C LEU A 123 5.11 1.23 15.26
N ASP A 124 4.03 0.71 14.69
CA ASP A 124 3.54 -0.64 14.99
C ASP A 124 4.12 -1.61 13.95
N TYR A 125 5.14 -2.36 14.35
CA TYR A 125 5.83 -3.30 13.45
C TYR A 125 5.03 -4.57 13.14
N GLN A 126 3.86 -4.76 13.76
CA GLN A 126 2.99 -5.89 13.48
C GLN A 126 2.09 -5.66 12.27
N ARG A 127 1.98 -4.41 11.82
CA ARG A 127 1.21 -4.05 10.64
C ARG A 127 2.16 -3.50 9.57
N PRO A 128 1.89 -3.76 8.27
CA PRO A 128 2.79 -3.29 7.21
C PRO A 128 2.63 -1.80 6.96
N VAL A 129 3.73 -1.16 6.51
CA VAL A 129 3.68 0.16 5.87
C VAL A 129 3.13 -0.03 4.47
N MET A 130 2.27 0.88 4.01
CA MET A 130 1.58 0.72 2.73
C MET A 130 1.69 2.00 1.91
N GLU A 131 1.69 1.85 0.59
CA GLU A 131 1.37 2.92 -0.34
C GLU A 131 -0.11 2.86 -0.64
N ARG A 132 -0.78 4.01 -0.69
CA ARG A 132 -2.21 4.10 -0.98
C ARG A 132 -2.44 5.08 -2.13
N TYR A 133 -3.33 4.68 -3.04
CA TYR A 133 -3.67 5.48 -4.22
C TYR A 133 -5.18 5.53 -4.39
N THR A 134 -5.70 6.72 -4.71
CA THR A 134 -7.05 6.90 -5.25
C THR A 134 -6.93 7.35 -6.70
N GLY A 135 -8.05 7.35 -7.44
CA GLY A 135 -8.04 7.77 -8.84
C GLY A 135 -7.50 9.18 -9.06
N ASP A 136 -7.87 10.11 -8.17
CA ASP A 136 -7.40 11.50 -8.26
C ASP A 136 -5.89 11.60 -8.02
N MET A 137 -5.35 10.81 -7.10
CA MET A 137 -3.91 10.80 -6.83
C MET A 137 -3.11 10.28 -8.02
N ILE A 138 -3.61 9.25 -8.70
CA ILE A 138 -2.95 8.70 -9.88
C ILE A 138 -2.86 9.77 -10.96
N SER A 139 -3.96 10.49 -11.21
CA SER A 139 -4.02 11.55 -12.22
C SER A 139 -3.06 12.71 -11.93
N ASN A 140 -2.79 12.96 -10.66
CA ASN A 140 -1.92 14.06 -10.21
C ASN A 140 -0.51 13.59 -9.84
N HIS A 141 -0.15 12.33 -10.14
CA HIS A 141 1.14 11.72 -9.82
C HIS A 141 1.47 11.79 -8.32
N LEU A 142 0.47 11.58 -7.48
CA LEU A 142 0.58 11.58 -6.02
C LEU A 142 0.38 10.17 -5.47
N CYS A 143 0.96 9.93 -4.31
CA CYS A 143 0.64 8.75 -3.50
C CYS A 143 0.70 9.11 -2.03
N GLN A 144 0.11 8.27 -1.21
CA GLN A 144 0.20 8.40 0.23
C GLN A 144 1.00 7.24 0.79
N LEU A 145 1.89 7.54 1.73
CA LEU A 145 2.54 6.52 2.54
C LEU A 145 1.79 6.43 3.86
N CYS A 146 1.42 5.22 4.24
CA CYS A 146 0.63 4.94 5.44
C CYS A 146 1.49 4.16 6.41
N PHE A 147 1.86 4.77 7.52
CA PHE A 147 2.70 4.19 8.55
C PHE A 147 1.83 3.79 9.75
N PRO A 148 1.72 2.48 10.06
CA PRO A 148 0.93 2.07 11.22
C PRO A 148 1.57 2.56 12.51
N VAL A 149 0.76 3.14 13.39
CA VAL A 149 1.23 3.67 14.68
C VAL A 149 0.37 3.13 15.82
N HIS A 150 0.98 3.05 16.98
CA HIS A 150 0.29 2.67 18.20
C HIS A 150 -0.65 3.76 18.69
#